data_3d2a8e45112efb4578c0f8cc6545a1fa
#
_entry.id   3d2a8e45112efb4578c0f8cc6545a1fa
#
_cell.length_a   1.000
_cell.length_b   1.000
_cell.length_c   1.000
_cell.angle_alpha   90.00
_cell.angle_beta   90.00
_cell.angle_gamma   90.00
#
_symmetry.space_group_name_H-M   'P 1'
#
loop_
_entity.id
_entity.type
_entity.pdbx_description
1 polymer ?
#
loop_
_entity_poly.entity_id
_entity_poly.type
_entity_poly.pdbx_seq_one_letter_code
_entity_poly.pdbx_strand_id
1 'polypeptide(L)'
;MITVFNHLVLVNSLAEHYLDDPNSPMRNEEHYILFLEALLSLPGLPEAERIRPAYRLETTRKNRPGTIAADFAYTDHRGKRQTLHGTPAPRLLLLFYDPACSHCAEILDALQESPALTRLIAAGELAVLAAYTEGDRRLWDETKAALPQEWTVGIDNSRIVERELYSLP
;
A
#
# COMPACT_ATOMS: atom_id res chain seq x y z
N MET A 1 26.26 -27.31 12.71
CA MET A 1 25.89 -25.89 12.62
C MET A 1 25.34 -25.48 11.24
N ILE A 2 25.98 -25.91 10.12
CA ILE A 2 25.54 -25.58 8.74
C ILE A 2 24.12 -26.09 8.41
N THR A 3 23.71 -27.26 8.91
CA THR A 3 22.44 -27.90 8.59
C THR A 3 21.22 -27.15 9.16
N VAL A 4 21.30 -26.66 10.39
CA VAL A 4 20.19 -25.91 11.04
C VAL A 4 19.99 -24.57 10.35
N PHE A 5 21.08 -23.93 9.95
CA PHE A 5 21.07 -22.66 9.25
C PHE A 5 20.38 -22.76 7.87
N ASN A 6 20.71 -23.78 7.07
CA ASN A 6 20.06 -24.01 5.79
C ASN A 6 18.55 -24.26 5.94
N HIS A 7 18.11 -24.91 7.00
CA HIS A 7 16.69 -25.10 7.28
C HIS A 7 15.97 -23.79 7.61
N LEU A 8 16.59 -22.90 8.38
CA LEU A 8 16.00 -21.57 8.69
C LEU A 8 15.83 -20.72 7.45
N VAL A 9 16.83 -20.69 6.55
CA VAL A 9 16.73 -19.97 5.27
C VAL A 9 15.59 -20.53 4.42
N LEU A 10 15.48 -21.85 4.32
CA LEU A 10 14.39 -22.50 3.57
C LEU A 10 13.02 -22.20 4.17
N VAL A 11 12.87 -22.29 5.48
CA VAL A 11 11.59 -22.02 6.17
C VAL A 11 11.20 -20.55 6.00
N ASN A 12 12.15 -19.62 6.09
CA ASN A 12 11.88 -18.21 5.83
C ASN A 12 11.43 -17.96 4.37
N SER A 13 12.09 -18.58 3.39
CA SER A 13 11.70 -18.47 1.98
C SER A 13 10.30 -19.05 1.71
N LEU A 14 9.95 -20.16 2.36
CA LEU A 14 8.61 -20.75 2.26
C LEU A 14 7.55 -19.84 2.89
N ALA A 15 7.84 -19.29 4.07
CA ALA A 15 6.91 -18.36 4.73
C ALA A 15 6.68 -17.10 3.88
N GLU A 16 7.73 -16.51 3.31
CA GLU A 16 7.64 -15.38 2.40
C GLU A 16 6.78 -15.74 1.16
N HIS A 17 7.06 -16.88 0.52
CA HIS A 17 6.33 -17.34 -0.66
C HIS A 17 4.84 -17.59 -0.38
N TYR A 18 4.50 -18.23 0.74
CA TYR A 18 3.11 -18.58 1.02
C TYR A 18 2.33 -17.47 1.73
N LEU A 19 2.96 -16.70 2.62
CA LEU A 19 2.25 -15.77 3.49
C LEU A 19 2.37 -14.30 3.06
N ASP A 20 3.41 -13.94 2.27
CA ASP A 20 3.67 -12.55 1.87
C ASP A 20 3.50 -12.30 0.36
N ASP A 21 3.74 -13.31 -0.50
CA ASP A 21 3.60 -13.16 -1.95
C ASP A 21 2.17 -12.73 -2.32
N PRO A 22 2.00 -11.60 -3.05
CA PRO A 22 0.68 -11.11 -3.48
C PRO A 22 -0.13 -12.13 -4.29
N ASN A 23 0.53 -13.03 -5.01
CA ASN A 23 -0.11 -14.06 -5.84
C ASN A 23 -0.42 -15.35 -5.07
N SER A 24 -0.01 -15.46 -3.81
CA SER A 24 -0.29 -16.63 -3.00
C SER A 24 -1.75 -16.68 -2.54
N PRO A 25 -2.49 -17.78 -2.80
CA PRO A 25 -3.83 -17.97 -2.26
C PRO A 25 -3.85 -18.13 -0.73
N MET A 26 -2.68 -18.32 -0.12
CA MET A 26 -2.49 -18.47 1.33
C MET A 26 -1.96 -17.17 1.98
N ARG A 27 -1.85 -16.07 1.21
CA ARG A 27 -1.35 -14.81 1.75
C ARG A 27 -2.10 -14.40 3.01
N ASN A 28 -1.34 -14.16 4.07
CA ASN A 28 -1.89 -13.74 5.35
C ASN A 28 -0.85 -12.95 6.15
N GLU A 29 -0.98 -11.64 6.13
CA GLU A 29 -0.04 -10.72 6.78
C GLU A 29 0.05 -10.93 8.30
N GLU A 30 -1.06 -11.28 8.96
CA GLU A 30 -1.07 -11.53 10.41
C GLU A 30 -0.25 -12.79 10.76
N HIS A 31 -0.40 -13.88 9.98
CA HIS A 31 0.42 -15.07 10.16
C HIS A 31 1.88 -14.82 9.81
N TYR A 32 2.15 -14.00 8.80
CA TYR A 32 3.51 -13.65 8.43
C TYR A 32 4.20 -12.82 9.52
N ILE A 33 3.51 -11.88 10.15
CA ILE A 33 4.00 -11.12 11.31
C ILE A 33 4.36 -12.07 12.45
N LEU A 34 3.47 -12.99 12.82
CA LEU A 34 3.74 -13.98 13.89
C LEU A 34 4.96 -14.84 13.57
N PHE A 35 5.10 -15.26 12.32
CA PHE A 35 6.27 -16.01 11.87
C PHE A 35 7.56 -15.21 12.03
N LEU A 36 7.58 -13.96 11.55
CA LEU A 36 8.75 -13.06 11.62
C LEU A 36 9.13 -12.75 13.07
N GLU A 37 8.16 -12.53 13.95
CA GLU A 37 8.40 -12.33 15.38
C GLU A 37 9.04 -13.56 16.02
N ALA A 38 8.52 -14.75 15.73
CA ALA A 38 9.08 -16.02 16.22
C ALA A 38 10.50 -16.22 15.69
N LEU A 39 10.74 -16.00 14.40
CA LEU A 39 12.06 -16.11 13.78
C LEU A 39 13.08 -15.17 14.45
N LEU A 40 12.73 -13.90 14.62
CA LEU A 40 13.60 -12.90 15.23
C LEU A 40 13.86 -13.14 16.73
N SER A 41 12.99 -13.91 17.42
CA SER A 41 13.16 -14.29 18.81
C SER A 41 14.11 -15.46 19.01
N LEU A 42 14.51 -16.17 17.93
CA LEU A 42 15.38 -17.34 18.05
C LEU A 42 16.74 -16.98 18.62
N PRO A 43 17.19 -17.66 19.69
CA PRO A 43 18.53 -17.48 20.22
C PRO A 43 19.58 -17.96 19.21
N GLY A 44 20.64 -17.18 19.02
CA GLY A 44 21.74 -17.52 18.11
C GLY A 44 21.46 -17.28 16.63
N LEU A 45 20.35 -16.64 16.25
CA LEU A 45 20.15 -16.18 14.88
C LEU A 45 21.23 -15.13 14.54
N PRO A 46 22.07 -15.34 13.49
CA PRO A 46 23.11 -14.41 13.09
C PRO A 46 22.53 -13.04 12.74
N GLU A 47 23.29 -11.97 13.03
CA GLU A 47 22.85 -10.60 12.78
C GLU A 47 22.52 -10.36 11.29
N ALA A 48 23.34 -10.90 10.39
CA ALA A 48 23.07 -10.80 8.94
C ALA A 48 21.72 -11.37 8.52
N GLU A 49 21.24 -12.41 9.21
CA GLU A 49 19.97 -13.07 8.93
C GLU A 49 18.77 -12.39 9.61
N ARG A 50 19.03 -11.44 10.50
CA ARG A 50 18.00 -10.62 11.14
C ARG A 50 17.56 -9.44 10.29
N ILE A 51 18.45 -8.91 9.46
CA ILE A 51 18.24 -7.64 8.72
C ILE A 51 16.97 -7.70 7.87
N ARG A 52 16.87 -8.70 6.98
CA ARG A 52 15.71 -8.81 6.07
C ARG A 52 14.40 -9.15 6.80
N PRO A 53 14.34 -10.12 7.73
CA PRO A 53 13.13 -10.38 8.50
C PRO A 53 12.69 -9.19 9.37
N ALA A 54 13.62 -8.45 9.98
CA ALA A 54 13.28 -7.28 10.78
C ALA A 54 12.68 -6.16 9.91
N TYR A 55 13.27 -5.90 8.76
CA TYR A 55 12.74 -4.95 7.77
C TYR A 55 11.34 -5.37 7.29
N ARG A 56 11.15 -6.65 6.95
CA ARG A 56 9.83 -7.19 6.55
C ARG A 56 8.79 -7.06 7.66
N LEU A 57 9.17 -7.35 8.90
CA LEU A 57 8.28 -7.20 10.04
C LEU A 57 7.84 -5.73 10.22
N GLU A 58 8.77 -4.79 10.10
CA GLU A 58 8.46 -3.36 10.19
C GLU A 58 7.49 -2.93 9.07
N THR A 59 7.75 -3.33 7.83
CA THR A 59 6.90 -2.96 6.68
C THR A 59 5.53 -3.61 6.73
N THR A 60 5.45 -4.92 7.05
CA THR A 60 4.17 -5.65 7.13
C THR A 60 3.28 -5.17 8.29
N ARG A 61 3.87 -4.58 9.34
CA ARG A 61 3.10 -3.99 10.45
C ARG A 61 2.43 -2.66 10.11
N LYS A 62 2.79 -2.01 9.00
CA LYS A 62 2.18 -0.74 8.56
C LYS A 62 0.79 -0.99 7.97
N ASN A 63 -0.15 -0.09 8.26
CA ASN A 63 -1.49 -0.07 7.66
C ASN A 63 -2.31 -1.37 7.80
N ARG A 64 -2.14 -2.07 8.92
CA ARG A 64 -2.89 -3.32 9.18
C ARG A 64 -4.39 -3.07 9.32
N PRO A 65 -5.24 -4.03 8.94
CA PRO A 65 -6.67 -3.96 9.22
C PRO A 65 -6.96 -3.65 10.70
N GLY A 66 -7.84 -2.69 10.96
CA GLY A 66 -8.18 -2.26 12.32
C GLY A 66 -7.20 -1.27 12.96
N THR A 67 -6.11 -0.89 12.27
CA THR A 67 -5.18 0.15 12.72
C THR A 67 -5.40 1.46 11.96
N ILE A 68 -4.85 2.55 12.51
CA ILE A 68 -4.88 3.85 11.83
C ILE A 68 -3.87 3.81 10.68
N ALA A 69 -4.32 4.09 9.46
CA ALA A 69 -3.45 4.18 8.29
C ALA A 69 -2.41 5.31 8.44
N ALA A 70 -1.24 5.13 7.86
CA ALA A 70 -0.20 6.15 7.86
C ALA A 70 -0.68 7.43 7.18
N ASP A 71 -0.57 8.57 7.87
CA ASP A 71 -0.93 9.86 7.29
C ASP A 71 0.12 10.34 6.28
N PHE A 72 -0.34 10.99 5.22
CA PHE A 72 0.52 11.64 4.24
C PHE A 72 -0.14 12.91 3.71
N ALA A 73 0.70 13.87 3.31
CA ALA A 73 0.25 15.10 2.66
C ALA A 73 0.22 14.94 1.15
N TYR A 74 -0.79 15.52 0.52
CA TYR A 74 -0.92 15.60 -0.93
C TYR A 74 -1.42 16.99 -1.36
N THR A 75 -1.22 17.31 -2.63
CA THR A 75 -1.87 18.47 -3.26
C THR A 75 -2.96 17.97 -4.17
N ASP A 76 -4.20 18.40 -3.95
CA ASP A 76 -5.34 17.98 -4.76
C ASP A 76 -5.35 18.65 -6.14
N HIS A 77 -6.24 18.19 -7.03
CA HIS A 77 -6.37 18.70 -8.41
C HIS A 77 -6.76 20.19 -8.47
N ARG A 78 -7.22 20.78 -7.36
CA ARG A 78 -7.54 22.22 -7.21
C ARG A 78 -6.37 23.03 -6.67
N GLY A 79 -5.22 22.36 -6.41
CA GLY A 79 -4.01 23.00 -5.86
C GLY A 79 -4.01 23.18 -4.35
N LYS A 80 -5.01 22.65 -3.64
CA LYS A 80 -5.08 22.73 -2.18
C LYS A 80 -4.25 21.60 -1.55
N ARG A 81 -3.40 21.96 -0.57
CA ARG A 81 -2.67 20.98 0.25
C ARG A 81 -3.60 20.39 1.31
N GLN A 82 -3.60 19.06 1.39
CA GLN A 82 -4.43 18.28 2.30
C GLN A 82 -3.61 17.12 2.89
N THR A 83 -4.20 16.40 3.84
CA THR A 83 -3.64 15.13 4.33
C THR A 83 -4.67 14.02 4.21
N LEU A 84 -4.21 12.76 4.23
CA LEU A 84 -5.11 11.61 4.22
C LEU A 84 -6.13 11.71 5.38
N HIS A 85 -5.64 11.94 6.61
CA HIS A 85 -6.51 12.04 7.78
C HIS A 85 -7.39 13.30 7.78
N GLY A 86 -7.01 14.31 7.03
CA GLY A 86 -7.81 15.54 6.84
C GLY A 86 -8.87 15.42 5.74
N THR A 87 -8.94 14.30 5.04
CA THR A 87 -9.92 14.06 3.97
C THR A 87 -11.26 13.64 4.60
N PRO A 88 -12.31 14.48 4.54
CA PRO A 88 -13.56 14.18 5.22
C PRO A 88 -14.35 13.12 4.44
N ALA A 89 -14.52 11.94 5.03
CA ALA A 89 -15.36 10.89 4.47
C ALA A 89 -15.74 9.88 5.57
N PRO A 90 -16.98 9.31 5.54
CA PRO A 90 -17.34 8.19 6.42
C PRO A 90 -16.50 6.94 6.13
N ARG A 91 -16.22 6.72 4.86
CA ARG A 91 -15.33 5.69 4.31
C ARG A 91 -14.51 6.29 3.17
N LEU A 92 -13.26 5.90 3.06
CA LEU A 92 -12.35 6.38 2.02
C LEU A 92 -11.76 5.19 1.26
N LEU A 93 -11.95 5.17 -0.05
CA LEU A 93 -11.19 4.30 -0.96
C LEU A 93 -9.92 5.05 -1.36
N LEU A 94 -8.77 4.58 -0.87
CA LEU A 94 -7.47 5.10 -1.24
C LEU A 94 -6.90 4.27 -2.39
N LEU A 95 -6.60 4.92 -3.50
CA LEU A 95 -5.99 4.33 -4.68
C LEU A 95 -4.64 4.99 -4.92
N PHE A 96 -3.59 4.20 -5.00
CA PHE A 96 -2.31 4.64 -5.53
C PHE A 96 -2.25 4.27 -7.01
N TYR A 97 -1.89 5.20 -7.87
CA TYR A 97 -1.89 4.99 -9.31
C TYR A 97 -0.71 5.69 -9.98
N ASP A 98 -0.32 5.16 -11.14
CA ASP A 98 0.59 5.79 -12.06
C ASP A 98 -0.10 5.93 -13.43
N PRO A 99 -0.24 7.15 -13.98
CA PRO A 99 -0.83 7.37 -15.30
C PRO A 99 -0.10 6.66 -16.44
N ALA A 100 1.19 6.37 -16.27
CA ALA A 100 1.99 5.63 -17.26
C ALA A 100 1.82 4.11 -17.20
N CYS A 101 1.13 3.60 -16.19
CA CYS A 101 0.93 2.17 -15.98
C CYS A 101 -0.38 1.69 -16.63
N SER A 102 -0.30 0.83 -17.64
CA SER A 102 -1.48 0.29 -18.33
C SER A 102 -2.41 -0.51 -17.41
N HIS A 103 -1.85 -1.28 -16.46
CA HIS A 103 -2.64 -2.03 -15.50
C HIS A 103 -3.39 -1.12 -14.51
N CYS A 104 -2.78 -0.01 -14.11
CA CYS A 104 -3.48 1.00 -13.32
C CYS A 104 -4.67 1.59 -14.10
N ALA A 105 -4.50 1.85 -15.40
CA ALA A 105 -5.57 2.35 -16.24
C ALA A 105 -6.75 1.39 -16.30
N GLU A 106 -6.50 0.09 -16.51
CA GLU A 106 -7.55 -0.95 -16.51
C GLU A 106 -8.34 -0.99 -15.18
N ILE A 107 -7.67 -0.89 -14.05
CA ILE A 107 -8.31 -0.85 -12.73
C ILE A 107 -9.12 0.43 -12.56
N LEU A 108 -8.57 1.58 -12.95
CA LEU A 108 -9.27 2.86 -12.87
C LEU A 108 -10.54 2.87 -13.74
N ASP A 109 -10.46 2.34 -14.95
CA ASP A 109 -11.63 2.21 -15.84
C ASP A 109 -12.71 1.31 -15.24
N ALA A 110 -12.33 0.14 -14.72
CA ALA A 110 -13.26 -0.78 -14.05
C ALA A 110 -13.93 -0.14 -12.82
N LEU A 111 -13.21 0.68 -12.06
CA LEU A 111 -13.77 1.41 -10.92
C LEU A 111 -14.71 2.52 -11.36
N GLN A 112 -14.38 3.26 -12.41
CA GLN A 112 -15.22 4.31 -12.98
C GLN A 112 -16.55 3.74 -13.52
N GLU A 113 -16.50 2.55 -14.10
CA GLU A 113 -17.69 1.84 -14.61
C GLU A 113 -18.51 1.14 -13.54
N SER A 114 -18.05 1.11 -12.28
CA SER A 114 -18.73 0.38 -11.19
C SER A 114 -20.02 1.07 -10.72
N PRO A 115 -21.22 0.49 -10.95
CA PRO A 115 -22.47 1.09 -10.48
C PRO A 115 -22.55 1.10 -8.94
N ALA A 116 -21.88 0.16 -8.28
CA ALA A 116 -21.83 0.10 -6.81
C ALA A 116 -21.04 1.27 -6.25
N LEU A 117 -19.85 1.56 -6.83
CA LEU A 117 -19.00 2.68 -6.42
C LEU A 117 -19.74 4.00 -6.65
N THR A 118 -20.31 4.22 -7.83
CA THR A 118 -21.07 5.42 -8.18
C THR A 118 -22.21 5.67 -7.18
N ARG A 119 -22.96 4.63 -6.79
CA ARG A 119 -24.04 4.77 -5.81
C ARG A 119 -23.55 5.19 -4.42
N LEU A 120 -22.46 4.57 -3.96
CA LEU A 120 -21.89 4.88 -2.63
C LEU A 120 -21.36 6.31 -2.56
N ILE A 121 -20.72 6.78 -3.65
CA ILE A 121 -20.25 8.15 -3.75
C ILE A 121 -21.42 9.13 -3.77
N ALA A 122 -22.44 8.88 -4.61
CA ALA A 122 -23.62 9.72 -4.71
C ALA A 122 -24.42 9.79 -3.39
N ALA A 123 -24.41 8.71 -2.61
CA ALA A 123 -25.03 8.67 -1.27
C ALA A 123 -24.17 9.40 -0.19
N GLY A 124 -22.95 9.83 -0.52
CA GLY A 124 -22.02 10.41 0.46
C GLY A 124 -21.48 9.40 1.48
N GLU A 125 -21.61 8.11 1.19
CA GLU A 125 -21.14 7.03 2.08
C GLU A 125 -19.68 6.66 1.85
N LEU A 126 -19.12 7.01 0.68
CA LEU A 126 -17.76 6.71 0.28
C LEU A 126 -17.17 7.91 -0.47
N ALA A 127 -15.93 8.26 -0.17
CA ALA A 127 -15.11 9.12 -1.01
C ALA A 127 -13.97 8.30 -1.65
N VAL A 128 -13.46 8.78 -2.78
CA VAL A 128 -12.29 8.21 -3.44
C VAL A 128 -11.16 9.23 -3.41
N LEU A 129 -9.98 8.81 -2.99
CA LEU A 129 -8.73 9.54 -3.12
C LEU A 129 -7.79 8.75 -4.04
N ALA A 130 -7.58 9.23 -5.25
CA ALA A 130 -6.58 8.72 -6.16
C ALA A 130 -5.28 9.51 -5.99
N ALA A 131 -4.24 8.88 -5.44
CA ALA A 131 -2.96 9.49 -5.11
C ALA A 131 -1.88 9.03 -6.08
N TYR A 132 -1.28 9.98 -6.80
CA TYR A 132 -0.12 9.78 -7.65
C TYR A 132 1.17 9.94 -6.84
N THR A 133 2.06 8.93 -6.87
CA THR A 133 3.22 8.84 -5.97
C THR A 133 4.57 9.04 -6.64
N GLU A 134 4.67 8.96 -7.97
CA GLU A 134 5.96 9.01 -8.70
C GLU A 134 6.58 10.42 -8.81
N GLY A 135 5.82 11.47 -8.45
CA GLY A 135 6.34 12.84 -8.34
C GLY A 135 6.50 13.61 -9.64
N ASP A 136 6.23 13.03 -10.81
CA ASP A 136 6.22 13.79 -12.08
C ASP A 136 5.00 14.72 -12.16
N ARG A 137 5.21 15.95 -11.73
CA ARG A 137 4.19 16.98 -11.69
C ARG A 137 3.60 17.28 -13.06
N ARG A 138 4.41 17.23 -14.12
CA ARG A 138 3.96 17.53 -15.48
C ARG A 138 3.01 16.42 -15.97
N LEU A 139 3.41 15.15 -15.85
CA LEU A 139 2.56 14.02 -16.21
C LEU A 139 1.24 14.05 -15.45
N TRP A 140 1.29 14.33 -14.14
CA TRP A 140 0.08 14.44 -13.34
C TRP A 140 -0.83 15.57 -13.79
N ASP A 141 -0.29 16.78 -14.10
CA ASP A 141 -1.08 17.92 -14.56
C ASP A 141 -1.75 17.65 -15.92
N GLU A 142 -1.11 16.87 -16.78
CA GLU A 142 -1.65 16.47 -18.09
C GLU A 142 -2.75 15.41 -17.98
N THR A 143 -2.70 14.53 -16.96
CA THR A 143 -3.55 13.34 -16.88
C THR A 143 -4.64 13.40 -15.80
N LYS A 144 -4.50 14.22 -14.77
CA LYS A 144 -5.44 14.27 -13.63
C LYS A 144 -6.89 14.55 -14.00
N ALA A 145 -7.13 15.24 -15.13
CA ALA A 145 -8.47 15.57 -15.61
C ALA A 145 -9.21 14.39 -16.26
N ALA A 146 -8.51 13.28 -16.53
CA ALA A 146 -9.12 12.07 -17.07
C ALA A 146 -9.90 11.28 -15.99
N LEU A 147 -9.63 11.53 -14.71
CA LEU A 147 -10.32 10.88 -13.60
C LEU A 147 -11.65 11.60 -13.26
N PRO A 148 -12.63 10.90 -12.69
CA PRO A 148 -13.94 11.46 -12.34
C PRO A 148 -13.82 12.70 -11.45
N GLN A 149 -14.64 13.72 -11.72
CA GLN A 149 -14.62 14.99 -10.97
C GLN A 149 -15.07 14.86 -9.51
N GLU A 150 -15.86 13.84 -9.20
CA GLU A 150 -16.29 13.48 -7.85
C GLU A 150 -15.19 12.80 -7.02
N TRP A 151 -14.10 12.36 -7.66
CA TRP A 151 -12.95 11.83 -6.94
C TRP A 151 -12.00 12.95 -6.52
N THR A 152 -11.37 12.79 -5.39
CA THR A 152 -10.21 13.60 -5.04
C THR A 152 -8.98 13.01 -5.72
N VAL A 153 -8.38 13.77 -6.64
CA VAL A 153 -7.15 13.37 -7.33
C VAL A 153 -6.01 14.20 -6.74
N GLY A 154 -5.00 13.55 -6.20
CA GLY A 154 -3.89 14.18 -5.48
C GLY A 154 -2.52 13.74 -5.97
N ILE A 155 -1.54 14.64 -5.89
CA ILE A 155 -0.12 14.29 -6.04
C ILE A 155 0.55 14.29 -4.67
N ASP A 156 1.34 13.25 -4.42
CA ASP A 156 2.05 13.05 -3.15
C ASP A 156 3.02 14.21 -2.84
N ASN A 157 3.01 14.66 -1.58
CA ASN A 157 3.96 15.63 -1.03
C ASN A 157 4.75 15.06 0.16
N SER A 158 4.60 13.78 0.45
CA SER A 158 5.21 13.12 1.61
C SER A 158 6.29 12.12 1.26
N ARG A 159 6.54 11.91 -0.04
CA ARG A 159 7.45 10.87 -0.53
C ARG A 159 7.06 9.50 0.01
N ILE A 160 5.82 9.08 -0.31
CA ILE A 160 5.22 7.84 0.18
C ILE A 160 6.09 6.63 -0.15
N VAL A 161 6.62 6.56 -1.38
CA VAL A 161 7.46 5.46 -1.87
C VAL A 161 8.79 5.43 -1.13
N GLU A 162 9.53 6.55 -1.09
CA GLU A 162 10.86 6.61 -0.46
C GLU A 162 10.80 6.42 1.06
N ARG A 163 9.71 6.80 1.69
CA ARG A 163 9.48 6.62 3.13
C ARG A 163 8.79 5.30 3.45
N GLU A 164 8.46 4.53 2.42
CA GLU A 164 7.77 3.23 2.57
C GLU A 164 6.55 3.33 3.49
N LEU A 165 5.75 4.39 3.34
CA LEU A 165 4.56 4.58 4.16
C LEU A 165 3.50 3.52 3.87
N TYR A 166 3.47 3.03 2.64
CA TYR A 166 2.62 1.95 2.15
C TYR A 166 3.45 0.95 1.35
N SER A 167 3.09 -0.33 1.42
CA SER A 167 3.66 -1.36 0.54
C SER A 167 3.02 -1.24 -0.82
N LEU A 168 3.65 -0.49 -1.72
CA LEU A 168 3.23 -0.35 -3.11
C LEU A 168 3.99 -1.36 -3.98
N PRO A 169 3.33 -1.93 -5.03
CA PRO A 169 3.96 -2.87 -5.95
C PRO A 169 5.05 -2.25 -6.81
#